data_eb6de299ab33a18a825c31a998792173
#
_entry.id   eb6de299ab33a18a825c31a998792173
#
_cell.length_a   1.000
_cell.length_b   1.000
_cell.length_c   1.000
_cell.angle_alpha   90.00
_cell.angle_beta   90.00
_cell.angle_gamma   90.00
#
_symmetry.space_group_name_H-M   'P 1'
#
loop_
_entity.id
_entity.type
_entity.pdbx_description
1 polymer ?
#
loop_
_entity_poly.entity_id
_entity_poly.type
_entity_poly.pdbx_seq_one_letter_code
_entity_poly.pdbx_strand_id
1 'polypeptide(L)'
;MSGPTPDPTREIRLQVMWNRLISVVEEQAMTLLRTAFSTSVREAGDLSAGVFDPEGRMLAQAVTGTPGHVNTMAEAVLHFIAEIGRDAMFPGDTYVTNDPWKGTGHLHDITMVSPSFLGDRLVGFFACTAHVVDVGGRGFGADGKSVYEEGLQIPILKFAERGVVNRILVQMLRANVREPDQVVGDFYSLAACNDVGHRRLIAMMDEIGLTSLEGLGSFIFSRTAAAMRDRIAALPRGSWSNTLLTDGYDRPVRLACTVRIGDGVTVDFTGTDPISRHGINVPVIYTKAYASYALKCVVAPDIPNNWASLEPFTVASPVNILNAERPAPVSVRHVIGHLVPDLVLGALAQALPGRVLAEGAAALWNIHMSVRPVAGGAGRRAEILMFNSGGMGARPGLDGLSATAFPSGVMTMPIEATEQAGPVVIWRKELRPDSGGDGEFRGGLGQV
;
A
#
# COMPACT_ATOMS: atom_id res chain seq x y z
N MET A 1 26.85 -14.88 33.83
CA MET A 1 27.78 -14.58 32.74
C MET A 1 27.37 -13.23 32.17
N SER A 2 28.19 -12.20 32.41
CA SER A 2 27.96 -10.85 31.85
C SER A 2 28.14 -10.94 30.34
N GLY A 3 27.07 -10.68 29.60
CA GLY A 3 27.15 -10.54 28.13
C GLY A 3 28.13 -9.43 27.74
N PRO A 4 28.67 -9.47 26.52
CA PRO A 4 29.61 -8.46 26.05
C PRO A 4 28.96 -7.07 26.16
N THR A 5 29.68 -6.13 26.78
CA THR A 5 29.28 -4.74 26.88
C THR A 5 29.01 -4.19 25.47
N PRO A 6 27.84 -3.54 25.22
CA PRO A 6 27.54 -2.98 23.91
C PRO A 6 28.66 -2.00 23.50
N ASP A 7 29.19 -2.17 22.31
CA ASP A 7 30.11 -1.21 21.70
C ASP A 7 29.29 -0.04 21.13
N PRO A 8 29.29 1.15 21.76
CA PRO A 8 28.48 2.29 21.33
C PRO A 8 28.82 2.75 19.90
N THR A 9 30.08 2.59 19.49
CA THR A 9 30.53 2.94 18.14
C THR A 9 29.89 2.04 17.09
N ARG A 10 29.78 0.74 17.39
CA ARG A 10 29.11 -0.22 16.52
C ARG A 10 27.61 0.07 16.38
N GLU A 11 26.93 0.39 17.48
CA GLU A 11 25.50 0.74 17.44
C GLU A 11 25.24 2.01 16.64
N ILE A 12 26.02 3.07 16.83
CA ILE A 12 25.92 4.30 16.04
C ILE A 12 26.13 4.00 14.55
N ARG A 13 27.12 3.19 14.21
CA ARG A 13 27.40 2.78 12.83
C ARG A 13 26.20 2.04 12.21
N LEU A 14 25.60 1.11 12.92
CA LEU A 14 24.42 0.36 12.44
C LEU A 14 23.19 1.28 12.28
N GLN A 15 23.01 2.27 13.18
CA GLN A 15 21.94 3.25 13.04
C GLN A 15 22.13 4.14 11.79
N VAL A 16 23.36 4.56 11.52
CA VAL A 16 23.68 5.32 10.29
C VAL A 16 23.42 4.48 9.04
N MET A 17 23.78 3.20 9.07
CA MET A 17 23.49 2.26 7.98
C MET A 17 21.98 2.08 7.76
N TRP A 18 21.19 1.98 8.83
CA TRP A 18 19.73 1.88 8.71
C TRP A 18 19.13 3.13 8.07
N ASN A 19 19.52 4.32 8.53
CA ASN A 19 19.07 5.59 7.93
C ASN A 19 19.46 5.67 6.44
N ARG A 20 20.62 5.16 6.08
CA ARG A 20 21.09 5.11 4.71
C ARG A 20 20.30 4.12 3.85
N LEU A 21 19.90 2.98 4.42
CA LEU A 21 19.01 2.02 3.76
C LEU A 21 17.62 2.63 3.51
N ILE A 22 17.10 3.45 4.44
CA ILE A 22 15.88 4.24 4.22
C ILE A 22 16.06 5.19 3.05
N SER A 23 17.21 5.89 2.95
CA SER A 23 17.50 6.78 1.81
C SER A 23 17.56 6.03 0.47
N VAL A 24 18.02 4.78 0.46
CA VAL A 24 18.02 3.92 -0.74
C VAL A 24 16.59 3.66 -1.23
N VAL A 25 15.67 3.33 -0.34
CA VAL A 25 14.28 3.08 -0.74
C VAL A 25 13.51 4.36 -1.10
N GLU A 26 13.89 5.51 -0.52
CA GLU A 26 13.37 6.80 -0.96
C GLU A 26 13.79 7.11 -2.41
N GLU A 27 15.04 6.86 -2.77
CA GLU A 27 15.51 7.03 -4.14
C GLU A 27 14.86 6.03 -5.10
N GLN A 28 14.61 4.81 -4.65
CA GLN A 28 13.82 3.82 -5.36
C GLN A 28 12.43 4.38 -5.69
N ALA A 29 11.67 4.86 -4.69
CA ALA A 29 10.33 5.41 -4.88
C ALA A 29 10.33 6.66 -5.77
N MET A 30 11.28 7.56 -5.57
CA MET A 30 11.43 8.76 -6.41
C MET A 30 11.74 8.43 -7.86
N THR A 31 12.44 7.32 -8.13
CA THR A 31 12.66 6.84 -9.50
C THR A 31 11.33 6.46 -10.15
N LEU A 32 10.48 5.71 -9.44
CA LEU A 32 9.17 5.32 -9.95
C LEU A 32 8.29 6.56 -10.23
N LEU A 33 8.24 7.50 -9.27
CA LEU A 33 7.49 8.75 -9.43
C LEU A 33 7.90 9.53 -10.69
N ARG A 34 9.21 9.58 -10.99
CA ARG A 34 9.76 10.36 -12.11
C ARG A 34 9.68 9.66 -13.46
N THR A 35 9.60 8.34 -13.47
CA THR A 35 9.62 7.54 -14.71
C THR A 35 8.25 7.01 -15.09
N ALA A 36 7.27 7.04 -14.20
CA ALA A 36 5.92 6.56 -14.44
C ALA A 36 5.21 7.35 -15.57
N PHE A 37 4.40 6.63 -16.32
CA PHE A 37 3.63 7.15 -17.43
C PHE A 37 2.23 7.58 -16.98
N SER A 38 1.62 6.84 -16.05
CA SER A 38 0.28 7.18 -15.54
C SER A 38 0.31 8.36 -14.57
N THR A 39 -0.73 9.17 -14.61
CA THR A 39 -0.90 10.31 -13.71
C THR A 39 -1.22 9.86 -12.29
N SER A 40 -1.84 8.68 -12.10
CA SER A 40 -2.09 8.09 -10.78
C SER A 40 -0.79 7.87 -9.99
N VAL A 41 0.27 7.45 -10.67
CA VAL A 41 1.59 7.26 -10.05
C VAL A 41 2.34 8.58 -9.96
N ARG A 42 2.47 9.29 -11.07
CA ARG A 42 3.33 10.47 -11.19
C ARG A 42 2.82 11.68 -10.40
N GLU A 43 1.51 11.94 -10.42
CA GLU A 43 0.91 13.13 -9.81
C GLU A 43 0.25 12.81 -8.46
N ALA A 44 -0.46 11.68 -8.37
CA ALA A 44 -1.13 11.31 -7.12
C ALA A 44 -0.23 10.51 -6.16
N GLY A 45 0.91 10.00 -6.62
CA GLY A 45 1.84 9.25 -5.78
C GLY A 45 1.29 7.92 -5.29
N ASP A 46 0.40 7.28 -6.07
CA ASP A 46 -0.17 5.97 -5.71
C ASP A 46 0.81 4.84 -6.01
N LEU A 47 1.85 4.81 -5.21
CA LEU A 47 2.97 3.88 -5.30
C LEU A 47 3.53 3.54 -3.92
N SER A 48 4.30 2.46 -3.85
CA SER A 48 5.11 2.11 -2.69
C SER A 48 6.38 1.39 -3.10
N ALA A 49 7.41 1.50 -2.27
CA ALA A 49 8.72 0.88 -2.50
C ALA A 49 9.33 0.41 -1.19
N GLY A 50 10.09 -0.68 -1.23
CA GLY A 50 10.72 -1.23 -0.03
C GLY A 50 11.84 -2.21 -0.34
N VAL A 51 12.68 -2.43 0.67
CA VAL A 51 13.79 -3.39 0.66
C VAL A 51 13.57 -4.46 1.72
N PHE A 52 13.92 -5.69 1.37
CA PHE A 52 13.67 -6.88 2.16
C PHE A 52 14.96 -7.70 2.30
N ASP A 53 15.09 -8.43 3.40
CA ASP A 53 16.18 -9.37 3.58
C ASP A 53 15.99 -10.64 2.71
N PRO A 54 16.99 -11.56 2.69
CA PRO A 54 16.88 -12.80 1.91
C PRO A 54 15.72 -13.71 2.34
N GLU A 55 15.19 -13.55 3.53
CA GLU A 55 14.02 -14.27 4.06
C GLU A 55 12.70 -13.61 3.64
N GLY A 56 12.73 -12.44 2.99
CA GLY A 56 11.56 -11.68 2.57
C GLY A 56 10.97 -10.80 3.67
N ARG A 57 11.71 -10.54 4.75
CA ARG A 57 11.29 -9.66 5.83
C ARG A 57 11.66 -8.22 5.50
N MET A 58 10.70 -7.31 5.60
CA MET A 58 10.91 -5.90 5.27
C MET A 58 11.91 -5.24 6.21
N LEU A 59 13.00 -4.69 5.67
CA LEU A 59 14.02 -3.93 6.39
C LEU A 59 13.70 -2.44 6.46
N ALA A 60 13.23 -1.88 5.35
CA ALA A 60 12.84 -0.48 5.22
C ALA A 60 11.85 -0.28 4.08
N GLN A 61 11.09 0.79 4.15
CA GLN A 61 10.18 1.25 3.12
C GLN A 61 10.40 2.74 2.86
N ALA A 62 9.97 3.22 1.70
CA ALA A 62 9.88 4.65 1.44
C ALA A 62 8.75 5.29 2.27
N VAL A 63 8.95 6.54 2.66
CA VAL A 63 7.94 7.32 3.41
C VAL A 63 6.77 7.72 2.50
N THR A 64 7.00 7.80 1.20
CA THR A 64 5.97 8.02 0.19
C THR A 64 5.23 6.71 -0.06
N GLY A 65 3.91 6.72 -0.04
CA GLY A 65 3.14 5.54 -0.41
C GLY A 65 1.87 5.37 0.40
N THR A 66 1.01 4.49 -0.09
CA THR A 66 -0.24 4.16 0.58
C THR A 66 -0.05 3.01 1.56
N PRO A 67 -0.64 3.06 2.76
CA PRO A 67 -0.56 1.96 3.73
C PRO A 67 -1.03 0.62 3.14
N GLY A 68 -2.04 0.67 2.26
CA GLY A 68 -2.56 -0.49 1.54
C GLY A 68 -1.53 -1.18 0.64
N HIS A 69 -0.56 -0.44 0.11
CA HIS A 69 0.52 -1.01 -0.69
C HIS A 69 1.71 -1.46 0.16
N VAL A 70 2.14 -0.61 1.07
CA VAL A 70 3.35 -0.85 1.89
C VAL A 70 3.21 -2.09 2.75
N ASN A 71 2.15 -2.16 3.54
CA ASN A 71 1.98 -3.25 4.49
C ASN A 71 1.58 -4.56 3.79
N THR A 72 0.92 -4.49 2.63
CA THR A 72 0.66 -5.67 1.80
C THR A 72 1.95 -6.20 1.16
N MET A 73 2.88 -5.35 0.72
CA MET A 73 4.17 -5.81 0.19
C MET A 73 4.96 -6.64 1.21
N ALA A 74 4.80 -6.35 2.51
CA ALA A 74 5.44 -7.14 3.56
C ALA A 74 5.03 -8.63 3.54
N GLU A 75 3.80 -8.94 3.10
CA GLU A 75 3.36 -10.32 2.89
C GLU A 75 3.57 -10.77 1.43
N ALA A 76 3.41 -9.87 0.45
CA ALA A 76 3.51 -10.21 -0.97
C ALA A 76 4.86 -10.83 -1.32
N VAL A 77 5.98 -10.27 -0.86
CA VAL A 77 7.33 -10.81 -1.14
C VAL A 77 7.46 -12.26 -0.71
N LEU A 78 6.83 -12.66 0.40
CA LEU A 78 6.82 -14.04 0.87
C LEU A 78 6.09 -14.98 -0.10
N HIS A 79 5.03 -14.52 -0.76
CA HIS A 79 4.33 -15.30 -1.79
C HIS A 79 5.24 -15.55 -3.01
N PHE A 80 6.02 -14.53 -3.45
CA PHE A 80 6.98 -14.72 -4.54
C PHE A 80 8.06 -15.75 -4.18
N ILE A 81 8.61 -15.66 -2.96
CA ILE A 81 9.61 -16.62 -2.48
C ILE A 81 9.03 -18.03 -2.39
N ALA A 82 7.82 -18.18 -1.85
CA ALA A 82 7.17 -19.48 -1.69
C ALA A 82 6.83 -20.15 -3.02
N GLU A 83 6.42 -19.37 -4.04
CA GLU A 83 5.98 -19.90 -5.32
C GLU A 83 7.16 -20.20 -6.27
N ILE A 84 8.19 -19.37 -6.25
CA ILE A 84 9.33 -19.49 -7.17
C ILE A 84 10.48 -20.31 -6.54
N GLY A 85 10.75 -20.11 -5.25
CA GLY A 85 11.93 -20.65 -4.58
C GLY A 85 13.17 -19.76 -4.80
N ARG A 86 13.89 -19.43 -3.73
CA ARG A 86 15.08 -18.56 -3.79
C ARG A 86 16.17 -19.11 -4.71
N ASP A 87 16.34 -20.43 -4.75
CA ASP A 87 17.36 -21.11 -5.56
C ASP A 87 17.07 -21.06 -7.07
N ALA A 88 15.82 -20.70 -7.45
CA ALA A 88 15.41 -20.52 -8.84
C ALA A 88 15.45 -19.05 -9.29
N MET A 89 15.90 -18.14 -8.43
CA MET A 89 16.03 -16.72 -8.71
C MET A 89 17.49 -16.38 -9.05
N PHE A 90 17.68 -15.55 -10.07
CA PHE A 90 19.00 -15.20 -10.60
C PHE A 90 19.19 -13.68 -10.71
N PRO A 91 20.46 -13.19 -10.75
CA PRO A 91 20.74 -11.78 -11.01
C PRO A 91 20.05 -11.29 -12.30
N GLY A 92 19.35 -10.15 -12.20
CA GLY A 92 18.60 -9.56 -13.32
C GLY A 92 17.20 -10.14 -13.53
N ASP A 93 16.76 -11.11 -12.71
CA ASP A 93 15.37 -11.53 -12.70
C ASP A 93 14.47 -10.44 -12.10
N THR A 94 13.27 -10.30 -12.63
CA THR A 94 12.23 -9.45 -12.10
C THR A 94 10.90 -10.17 -12.21
N TYR A 95 10.19 -10.27 -11.11
CA TYR A 95 8.91 -10.97 -11.02
C TYR A 95 7.78 -9.98 -10.83
N VAL A 96 6.59 -10.33 -11.32
CA VAL A 96 5.41 -9.47 -11.29
C VAL A 96 4.15 -10.26 -10.97
N THR A 97 3.20 -9.61 -10.30
CA THR A 97 1.82 -10.08 -10.16
C THR A 97 0.86 -8.91 -9.97
N ASN A 98 -0.39 -9.12 -10.30
CA ASN A 98 -1.50 -8.29 -9.83
C ASN A 98 -2.60 -9.14 -9.15
N ASP A 99 -2.24 -10.34 -8.68
CA ASP A 99 -3.17 -11.21 -7.95
C ASP A 99 -3.67 -10.50 -6.68
N PRO A 100 -4.98 -10.22 -6.52
CA PRO A 100 -5.51 -9.49 -5.37
C PRO A 100 -5.21 -10.13 -4.01
N TRP A 101 -5.05 -11.44 -3.96
CA TRP A 101 -4.81 -12.21 -2.72
C TRP A 101 -3.34 -12.40 -2.39
N LYS A 102 -2.44 -12.13 -3.35
CA LYS A 102 -0.97 -12.21 -3.19
C LYS A 102 -0.28 -10.86 -3.31
N GLY A 103 -0.97 -9.86 -3.85
CA GLY A 103 -0.52 -8.48 -4.03
C GLY A 103 -1.22 -7.54 -3.06
N THR A 104 -1.94 -6.55 -3.58
CA THR A 104 -2.49 -5.43 -2.81
C THR A 104 -4.01 -5.33 -2.80
N GLY A 105 -4.70 -6.39 -3.11
CA GLY A 105 -6.15 -6.52 -2.92
C GLY A 105 -7.02 -6.21 -4.13
N HIS A 106 -6.49 -5.77 -5.28
CA HIS A 106 -7.20 -5.64 -6.55
C HIS A 106 -6.27 -5.75 -7.76
N LEU A 107 -6.85 -5.88 -8.97
CA LEU A 107 -6.06 -6.12 -10.19
C LEU A 107 -5.29 -4.88 -10.69
N HIS A 108 -5.73 -3.66 -10.35
CA HIS A 108 -5.10 -2.43 -10.84
C HIS A 108 -3.73 -2.15 -10.21
N ASP A 109 -3.41 -2.78 -9.09
CA ASP A 109 -2.10 -2.62 -8.45
C ASP A 109 -1.14 -3.69 -8.96
N ILE A 110 -0.09 -3.25 -9.59
CA ILE A 110 0.98 -4.12 -10.07
C ILE A 110 2.08 -4.16 -9.02
N THR A 111 2.32 -5.34 -8.45
CA THR A 111 3.44 -5.58 -7.52
C THR A 111 4.58 -6.23 -8.28
N MET A 112 5.77 -5.64 -8.17
CA MET A 112 6.98 -6.13 -8.80
C MET A 112 8.06 -6.40 -7.77
N VAL A 113 8.70 -7.57 -7.85
CA VAL A 113 9.75 -8.02 -6.90
C VAL A 113 10.99 -8.40 -7.70
N SER A 114 12.15 -7.88 -7.29
CA SER A 114 13.44 -8.18 -7.91
C SER A 114 14.43 -8.68 -6.85
N PRO A 115 15.04 -9.85 -7.00
CA PRO A 115 16.11 -10.30 -6.12
C PRO A 115 17.35 -9.43 -6.31
N SER A 116 18.04 -9.13 -5.23
CA SER A 116 19.25 -8.32 -5.21
C SER A 116 20.45 -9.20 -4.87
N PHE A 117 21.45 -9.20 -5.75
CA PHE A 117 22.65 -10.04 -5.60
C PHE A 117 23.92 -9.20 -5.49
N LEU A 118 24.81 -9.62 -4.59
CA LEU A 118 26.21 -9.18 -4.53
C LEU A 118 27.08 -10.33 -5.08
N GLY A 119 27.54 -10.20 -6.33
CA GLY A 119 28.06 -11.34 -7.07
C GLY A 119 26.97 -12.42 -7.24
N ASP A 120 27.27 -13.64 -6.81
CA ASP A 120 26.31 -14.77 -6.84
C ASP A 120 25.49 -14.92 -5.56
N ARG A 121 25.73 -14.07 -4.55
CA ARG A 121 25.04 -14.15 -3.27
C ARG A 121 23.77 -13.30 -3.29
N LEU A 122 22.62 -13.91 -3.04
CA LEU A 122 21.37 -13.20 -2.75
C LEU A 122 21.52 -12.44 -1.42
N VAL A 123 21.39 -11.11 -1.47
CA VAL A 123 21.51 -10.22 -0.30
C VAL A 123 20.18 -9.62 0.14
N GLY A 124 19.12 -9.75 -0.67
CA GLY A 124 17.79 -9.28 -0.35
C GLY A 124 16.90 -9.14 -1.57
N PHE A 125 15.79 -8.41 -1.40
CA PHE A 125 14.84 -8.12 -2.47
C PHE A 125 14.48 -6.64 -2.46
N PHE A 126 14.21 -6.10 -3.64
CA PHE A 126 13.47 -4.86 -3.80
C PHE A 126 12.06 -5.17 -4.28
N ALA A 127 11.08 -4.52 -3.69
CA ALA A 127 9.70 -4.59 -4.16
C ALA A 127 9.12 -3.19 -4.32
N CYS A 128 8.24 -3.05 -5.29
CA CYS A 128 7.46 -1.84 -5.50
C CYS A 128 6.06 -2.21 -5.98
N THR A 129 5.12 -1.30 -5.75
CA THR A 129 3.74 -1.42 -6.21
C THR A 129 3.28 -0.09 -6.78
N ALA A 130 2.50 -0.11 -7.84
CA ALA A 130 1.86 1.07 -8.39
C ALA A 130 0.49 0.75 -8.94
N HIS A 131 -0.43 1.71 -8.82
CA HIS A 131 -1.77 1.65 -9.37
C HIS A 131 -1.76 2.07 -10.85
N VAL A 132 -1.95 1.11 -11.76
CA VAL A 132 -2.03 1.39 -13.20
C VAL A 132 -3.43 1.85 -13.61
N VAL A 133 -3.50 2.68 -14.64
CA VAL A 133 -4.75 3.32 -15.09
C VAL A 133 -5.79 2.33 -15.64
N ASP A 134 -5.35 1.18 -16.16
CA ASP A 134 -6.23 0.19 -16.79
C ASP A 134 -5.63 -1.22 -16.76
N VAL A 135 -6.48 -2.20 -16.54
CA VAL A 135 -6.14 -3.63 -16.61
C VAL A 135 -7.10 -4.39 -17.56
N GLY A 136 -7.85 -3.68 -18.39
CA GLY A 136 -8.89 -4.26 -19.23
C GLY A 136 -10.19 -4.54 -18.47
N GLY A 137 -10.92 -5.56 -18.87
CA GLY A 137 -12.18 -5.93 -18.25
C GLY A 137 -13.24 -4.82 -18.26
N ARG A 138 -14.04 -4.76 -17.20
CA ARG A 138 -15.10 -3.74 -17.02
C ARG A 138 -14.58 -2.34 -16.71
N GLY A 139 -13.30 -2.19 -16.38
CA GLY A 139 -12.74 -0.95 -15.87
C GLY A 139 -12.80 -0.85 -14.34
N PHE A 140 -12.45 0.32 -13.81
CA PHE A 140 -12.36 0.56 -12.38
C PHE A 140 -13.71 0.92 -11.79
N GLY A 141 -14.45 -0.06 -11.28
CA GLY A 141 -15.80 0.14 -10.73
C GLY A 141 -16.32 -1.09 -9.98
N ALA A 142 -17.48 -0.94 -9.33
CA ALA A 142 -18.08 -1.99 -8.49
C ALA A 142 -18.99 -2.96 -9.27
N ASP A 143 -19.14 -2.81 -10.57
CA ASP A 143 -20.17 -3.51 -11.37
C ASP A 143 -19.83 -4.97 -11.67
N GLY A 144 -18.53 -5.36 -11.56
CA GLY A 144 -18.10 -6.75 -11.70
C GLY A 144 -18.80 -7.66 -10.70
N LYS A 145 -19.14 -8.88 -11.11
CA LYS A 145 -19.77 -9.90 -10.26
C LYS A 145 -18.76 -10.96 -9.79
N SER A 146 -17.60 -10.94 -10.39
CA SER A 146 -16.47 -11.79 -10.00
C SER A 146 -15.16 -11.11 -10.41
N VAL A 147 -14.06 -11.47 -9.78
CA VAL A 147 -12.72 -10.98 -10.15
C VAL A 147 -12.36 -11.27 -11.62
N TYR A 148 -12.98 -12.29 -12.23
CA TYR A 148 -12.76 -12.65 -13.64
C TYR A 148 -13.32 -11.63 -14.64
N GLU A 149 -14.25 -10.78 -14.22
CA GLU A 149 -14.79 -9.69 -15.05
C GLU A 149 -13.98 -8.39 -14.92
N GLU A 150 -13.12 -8.29 -13.92
CA GLU A 150 -12.46 -7.03 -13.53
C GLU A 150 -11.23 -6.69 -14.37
N GLY A 151 -10.65 -7.67 -15.07
CA GLY A 151 -9.52 -7.41 -15.95
C GLY A 151 -8.56 -8.58 -16.11
N LEU A 152 -7.41 -8.29 -16.72
CA LEU A 152 -6.33 -9.25 -16.91
C LEU A 152 -5.70 -9.62 -15.57
N GLN A 153 -5.72 -10.91 -15.23
CA GLN A 153 -5.05 -11.44 -14.06
C GLN A 153 -3.65 -11.95 -14.45
N ILE A 154 -2.65 -11.49 -13.73
CA ILE A 154 -1.25 -11.86 -13.90
C ILE A 154 -0.85 -12.64 -12.64
N PRO A 155 -0.65 -13.97 -12.73
CA PRO A 155 -0.10 -14.74 -11.61
C PRO A 155 1.35 -14.32 -11.35
N ILE A 156 1.95 -14.82 -10.29
CA ILE A 156 3.39 -14.59 -10.07
C ILE A 156 4.18 -15.22 -11.22
N LEU A 157 4.83 -14.37 -12.01
CA LEU A 157 5.65 -14.81 -13.17
C LEU A 157 6.80 -13.84 -13.42
N LYS A 158 7.75 -14.22 -14.27
CA LYS A 158 8.86 -13.35 -14.66
C LYS A 158 8.40 -12.26 -15.63
N PHE A 159 8.59 -11.00 -15.22
CA PHE A 159 8.58 -9.85 -16.13
C PHE A 159 9.87 -9.78 -16.93
N ALA A 160 11.01 -10.05 -16.28
CA ALA A 160 12.30 -10.19 -16.95
C ALA A 160 13.06 -11.40 -16.40
N GLU A 161 13.79 -12.07 -17.25
CA GLU A 161 14.71 -13.17 -16.92
C GLU A 161 16.13 -12.74 -17.27
N ARG A 162 16.99 -12.63 -16.23
CA ARG A 162 18.40 -12.20 -16.38
C ARG A 162 18.54 -10.93 -17.22
N GLY A 163 17.66 -9.96 -16.98
CA GLY A 163 17.62 -8.69 -17.70
C GLY A 163 16.89 -8.70 -19.03
N VAL A 164 16.41 -9.86 -19.52
CA VAL A 164 15.66 -9.97 -20.78
C VAL A 164 14.17 -9.95 -20.51
N VAL A 165 13.49 -8.90 -20.98
CA VAL A 165 12.04 -8.70 -20.76
C VAL A 165 11.20 -9.76 -21.48
N ASN A 166 10.18 -10.26 -20.81
CA ASN A 166 9.19 -11.20 -21.34
C ASN A 166 8.27 -10.50 -22.35
N ARG A 167 8.62 -10.61 -23.62
CA ARG A 167 7.87 -9.97 -24.71
C ARG A 167 6.45 -10.51 -24.87
N ILE A 168 6.21 -11.76 -24.48
CA ILE A 168 4.86 -12.35 -24.54
C ILE A 168 3.93 -11.65 -23.54
N LEU A 169 4.39 -11.43 -22.31
CA LEU A 169 3.62 -10.68 -21.31
C LEU A 169 3.33 -9.26 -21.80
N VAL A 170 4.32 -8.56 -22.36
CA VAL A 170 4.13 -7.20 -22.92
C VAL A 170 3.10 -7.20 -24.07
N GLN A 171 3.11 -8.22 -24.93
CA GLN A 171 2.10 -8.36 -25.99
C GLN A 171 0.70 -8.62 -25.42
N MET A 172 0.60 -9.46 -24.38
CA MET A 172 -0.67 -9.72 -23.69
C MET A 172 -1.23 -8.45 -23.05
N LEU A 173 -0.39 -7.66 -22.35
CA LEU A 173 -0.79 -6.38 -21.79
C LEU A 173 -1.34 -5.46 -22.89
N ARG A 174 -0.58 -5.24 -23.97
CA ARG A 174 -0.99 -4.38 -25.08
C ARG A 174 -2.33 -4.79 -25.72
N ALA A 175 -2.63 -6.09 -25.75
CA ALA A 175 -3.86 -6.60 -26.34
C ALA A 175 -5.09 -6.47 -25.41
N ASN A 176 -4.90 -6.34 -24.12
CA ASN A 176 -5.98 -6.42 -23.13
C ASN A 176 -6.34 -5.08 -22.48
N VAL A 177 -5.46 -4.06 -22.53
CA VAL A 177 -5.69 -2.77 -21.88
C VAL A 177 -6.03 -1.67 -22.90
N ARG A 178 -6.73 -0.63 -22.45
CA ARG A 178 -7.19 0.49 -23.29
C ARG A 178 -6.10 1.53 -23.53
N GLU A 179 -5.16 1.66 -22.56
CA GLU A 179 -4.04 2.61 -22.57
C GLU A 179 -2.68 1.85 -22.55
N PRO A 180 -2.36 1.08 -23.62
CA PRO A 180 -1.24 0.14 -23.60
C PRO A 180 0.13 0.81 -23.40
N ASP A 181 0.33 2.04 -23.90
CA ASP A 181 1.60 2.74 -23.74
C ASP A 181 1.83 3.21 -22.32
N GLN A 182 0.76 3.69 -21.63
CA GLN A 182 0.85 4.07 -20.22
C GLN A 182 1.10 2.83 -19.35
N VAL A 183 0.28 1.80 -19.49
CA VAL A 183 0.39 0.58 -18.67
C VAL A 183 1.73 -0.11 -18.84
N VAL A 184 2.16 -0.33 -20.09
CA VAL A 184 3.46 -0.97 -20.36
C VAL A 184 4.62 -0.07 -19.89
N GLY A 185 4.49 1.25 -20.05
CA GLY A 185 5.46 2.22 -19.51
C GLY A 185 5.60 2.11 -17.99
N ASP A 186 4.49 1.97 -17.26
CA ASP A 186 4.51 1.79 -15.81
C ASP A 186 5.18 0.46 -15.39
N PHE A 187 4.98 -0.63 -16.15
CA PHE A 187 5.69 -1.89 -15.87
C PHE A 187 7.22 -1.73 -16.02
N TYR A 188 7.68 -1.01 -17.04
CA TYR A 188 9.11 -0.71 -17.17
C TYR A 188 9.61 0.22 -16.07
N SER A 189 8.80 1.17 -15.62
CA SER A 189 9.14 2.08 -14.53
C SER A 189 9.26 1.36 -13.19
N LEU A 190 8.39 0.37 -12.92
CA LEU A 190 8.47 -0.51 -11.75
C LEU A 190 9.78 -1.34 -11.77
N ALA A 191 10.16 -1.90 -12.92
CA ALA A 191 11.41 -2.63 -13.06
C ALA A 191 12.63 -1.71 -12.86
N ALA A 192 12.63 -0.52 -13.46
CA ALA A 192 13.68 0.47 -13.31
C ALA A 192 13.82 0.97 -11.86
N CYS A 193 12.71 1.14 -11.16
CA CYS A 193 12.66 1.50 -9.74
C CYS A 193 13.42 0.46 -8.89
N ASN A 194 13.14 -0.83 -9.06
CA ASN A 194 13.82 -1.88 -8.33
C ASN A 194 15.31 -1.97 -8.70
N ASP A 195 15.67 -1.77 -9.97
CA ASP A 195 17.07 -1.75 -10.42
C ASP A 195 17.87 -0.60 -9.80
N VAL A 196 17.29 0.59 -9.66
CA VAL A 196 17.91 1.71 -8.95
C VAL A 196 18.11 1.36 -7.48
N GLY A 197 17.12 0.80 -6.81
CA GLY A 197 17.23 0.31 -5.43
C GLY A 197 18.38 -0.69 -5.29
N HIS A 198 18.44 -1.69 -6.14
CA HIS A 198 19.53 -2.68 -6.18
C HIS A 198 20.91 -2.01 -6.32
N ARG A 199 21.10 -1.17 -7.34
CA ARG A 199 22.40 -0.50 -7.57
C ARG A 199 22.83 0.36 -6.39
N ARG A 200 21.91 1.09 -5.76
CA ARG A 200 22.19 1.91 -4.58
C ARG A 200 22.53 1.08 -3.35
N LEU A 201 21.85 -0.06 -3.17
CA LEU A 201 22.18 -1.00 -2.10
C LEU A 201 23.61 -1.56 -2.26
N ILE A 202 23.94 -2.03 -3.47
CA ILE A 202 25.29 -2.59 -3.72
C ILE A 202 26.37 -1.52 -3.51
N ALA A 203 26.15 -0.29 -4.02
CA ALA A 203 27.08 0.81 -3.79
C ALA A 203 27.25 1.12 -2.29
N MET A 204 26.17 1.11 -1.51
CA MET A 204 26.23 1.27 -0.05
C MET A 204 26.99 0.13 0.61
N MET A 205 26.78 -1.12 0.20
CA MET A 205 27.47 -2.28 0.75
C MET A 205 28.96 -2.21 0.46
N ASP A 206 29.36 -1.89 -0.76
CA ASP A 206 30.77 -1.75 -1.17
C ASP A 206 31.49 -0.65 -0.38
N GLU A 207 30.87 0.53 -0.25
CA GLU A 207 31.44 1.66 0.50
C GLU A 207 31.72 1.35 1.97
N ILE A 208 30.85 0.52 2.57
CA ILE A 208 30.93 0.17 4.01
C ILE A 208 31.68 -1.14 4.23
N GLY A 209 31.97 -1.89 3.17
CA GLY A 209 32.60 -3.20 3.21
C GLY A 209 31.69 -4.31 3.74
N LEU A 210 30.37 -4.23 3.43
CA LEU A 210 29.40 -5.27 3.80
C LEU A 210 29.33 -6.36 2.73
N THR A 211 29.37 -7.60 3.17
CA THR A 211 29.14 -8.78 2.30
C THR A 211 27.76 -9.38 2.48
N SER A 212 26.98 -8.94 3.50
CA SER A 212 25.60 -9.34 3.74
C SER A 212 24.84 -8.30 4.54
N LEU A 213 23.49 -8.33 4.49
CA LEU A 213 22.62 -7.49 5.31
C LEU A 213 22.22 -8.12 6.64
N GLU A 214 22.65 -9.36 6.93
CA GLU A 214 22.20 -10.12 8.09
C GLU A 214 22.45 -9.39 9.43
N GLY A 215 23.65 -8.84 9.62
CA GLY A 215 23.98 -8.08 10.84
C GLY A 215 23.18 -6.79 10.98
N LEU A 216 22.91 -6.08 9.87
CA LEU A 216 22.08 -4.89 9.86
C LEU A 216 20.61 -5.25 10.09
N GLY A 217 20.09 -6.29 9.44
CA GLY A 217 18.73 -6.78 9.62
C GLY A 217 18.46 -7.20 11.06
N SER A 218 19.37 -7.96 11.67
CA SER A 218 19.28 -8.36 13.07
C SER A 218 19.25 -7.16 14.01
N PHE A 219 20.04 -6.11 13.75
CA PHE A 219 20.01 -4.87 14.52
C PHE A 219 18.66 -4.14 14.38
N ILE A 220 18.18 -3.96 13.14
CA ILE A 220 16.91 -3.30 12.84
C ILE A 220 15.77 -4.00 13.58
N PHE A 221 15.65 -5.32 13.43
CA PHE A 221 14.55 -6.09 14.00
C PHE A 221 14.60 -6.16 15.52
N SER A 222 15.78 -6.41 16.12
CA SER A 222 15.89 -6.49 17.57
C SER A 222 15.58 -5.16 18.25
N ARG A 223 16.08 -4.04 17.70
CA ARG A 223 15.83 -2.69 18.23
C ARG A 223 14.35 -2.31 18.08
N THR A 224 13.77 -2.56 16.91
CA THR A 224 12.35 -2.31 16.66
C THR A 224 11.46 -3.16 17.56
N ALA A 225 11.71 -4.46 17.66
CA ALA A 225 10.93 -5.36 18.51
C ALA A 225 10.99 -4.98 20.00
N ALA A 226 12.14 -4.52 20.50
CA ALA A 226 12.26 -4.02 21.86
C ALA A 226 11.39 -2.77 22.05
N ALA A 227 11.52 -1.78 21.16
CA ALA A 227 10.72 -0.55 21.23
C ALA A 227 9.21 -0.82 21.12
N MET A 228 8.79 -1.72 20.22
CA MET A 228 7.38 -2.12 20.08
C MET A 228 6.84 -2.78 21.34
N ARG A 229 7.60 -3.70 21.96
CA ARG A 229 7.20 -4.32 23.25
C ARG A 229 6.98 -3.28 24.34
N ASP A 230 7.91 -2.32 24.48
CA ASP A 230 7.79 -1.25 25.49
C ASP A 230 6.55 -0.38 25.26
N ARG A 231 6.27 -0.03 23.98
CA ARG A 231 5.08 0.74 23.61
C ARG A 231 3.79 -0.02 23.91
N ILE A 232 3.71 -1.30 23.58
CA ILE A 232 2.53 -2.14 23.82
C ILE A 232 2.33 -2.38 25.30
N ALA A 233 3.41 -2.63 26.06
CA ALA A 233 3.35 -2.83 27.51
C ALA A 233 2.82 -1.60 28.27
N ALA A 234 2.99 -0.39 27.71
CA ALA A 234 2.46 0.86 28.26
C ALA A 234 0.96 1.09 27.96
N LEU A 235 0.32 0.24 27.15
CA LEU A 235 -1.10 0.34 26.84
C LEU A 235 -1.97 -0.35 27.89
N PRO A 236 -3.23 0.10 28.09
CA PRO A 236 -4.18 -0.60 28.95
C PRO A 236 -4.49 -1.98 28.36
N ARG A 237 -4.40 -3.02 29.19
CA ARG A 237 -4.80 -4.38 28.79
C ARG A 237 -6.32 -4.51 28.81
N GLY A 238 -6.89 -5.14 27.78
CA GLY A 238 -8.35 -5.32 27.71
C GLY A 238 -8.85 -5.64 26.31
N SER A 239 -10.16 -5.48 26.15
CA SER A 239 -10.86 -5.75 24.89
C SER A 239 -11.93 -4.67 24.65
N TRP A 240 -11.93 -4.08 23.47
CA TRP A 240 -12.83 -3.01 23.07
C TRP A 240 -13.39 -3.29 21.69
N SER A 241 -14.67 -3.04 21.50
CA SER A 241 -15.35 -3.31 20.24
C SER A 241 -15.92 -2.04 19.63
N ASN A 242 -15.96 -2.01 18.29
CA ASN A 242 -16.59 -0.93 17.54
C ASN A 242 -17.34 -1.49 16.34
N THR A 243 -18.30 -0.72 15.84
CA THR A 243 -19.07 -1.05 14.64
C THR A 243 -19.32 0.21 13.82
N LEU A 244 -19.24 0.08 12.50
CA LEU A 244 -19.60 1.09 11.52
C LEU A 244 -20.72 0.55 10.62
N LEU A 245 -21.59 1.45 10.20
CA LEU A 245 -22.52 1.22 9.10
C LEU A 245 -22.10 2.12 7.95
N THR A 246 -21.98 1.56 6.76
CA THR A 246 -21.64 2.29 5.55
C THR A 246 -22.61 1.92 4.43
N ASP A 247 -22.64 2.74 3.40
CA ASP A 247 -23.42 2.45 2.21
C ASP A 247 -22.90 1.19 1.52
N GLY A 248 -23.83 0.35 1.12
CA GLY A 248 -23.60 -0.73 0.17
C GLY A 248 -24.53 -0.53 -1.03
N TYR A 249 -24.30 -1.21 -2.12
CA TYR A 249 -25.10 -1.05 -3.34
C TYR A 249 -26.53 -1.57 -3.18
N ASP A 250 -26.72 -2.64 -2.43
CA ASP A 250 -28.03 -3.29 -2.26
C ASP A 250 -28.65 -2.99 -0.89
N ARG A 251 -27.80 -2.85 0.12
CA ARG A 251 -28.18 -2.60 1.51
C ARG A 251 -26.99 -2.00 2.25
N PRO A 252 -27.22 -1.30 3.37
CA PRO A 252 -26.13 -0.89 4.24
C PRO A 252 -25.25 -2.10 4.64
N VAL A 253 -23.97 -1.87 4.75
CA VAL A 253 -22.96 -2.86 5.17
C VAL A 253 -22.52 -2.54 6.59
N ARG A 254 -22.59 -3.53 7.46
CA ARG A 254 -22.09 -3.46 8.82
C ARG A 254 -20.66 -4.00 8.88
N LEU A 255 -19.76 -3.17 9.37
CA LEU A 255 -18.41 -3.56 9.72
C LEU A 255 -18.29 -3.61 11.25
N ALA A 256 -17.62 -4.63 11.77
CA ALA A 256 -17.42 -4.81 13.20
C ALA A 256 -15.97 -5.23 13.48
N CYS A 257 -15.40 -4.73 14.57
CA CYS A 257 -14.13 -5.21 15.06
C CYS A 257 -14.10 -5.29 16.61
N THR A 258 -13.22 -6.15 17.09
CA THR A 258 -12.82 -6.19 18.51
C THR A 258 -11.30 -6.12 18.57
N VAL A 259 -10.79 -5.08 19.24
CA VAL A 259 -9.36 -4.90 19.50
C VAL A 259 -9.04 -5.46 20.90
N ARG A 260 -8.10 -6.38 20.98
CA ARG A 260 -7.59 -6.96 22.24
C ARG A 260 -6.13 -6.56 22.43
N ILE A 261 -5.82 -5.94 23.55
CA ILE A 261 -4.47 -5.54 23.94
C ILE A 261 -3.98 -6.46 25.07
N GLY A 262 -2.92 -7.18 24.79
CA GLY A 262 -2.22 -8.09 25.71
C GLY A 262 -0.70 -7.92 25.60
N ASP A 263 0.02 -9.00 25.33
CA ASP A 263 1.47 -8.96 25.01
C ASP A 263 1.71 -8.50 23.55
N GLY A 264 0.69 -8.62 22.70
CA GLY A 264 0.54 -8.04 21.37
C GLY A 264 -0.83 -7.39 21.25
N VAL A 265 -1.18 -6.97 20.04
CA VAL A 265 -2.50 -6.40 19.73
C VAL A 265 -3.18 -7.23 18.67
N THR A 266 -4.37 -7.73 18.98
CA THR A 266 -5.20 -8.51 18.03
C THR A 266 -6.42 -7.70 17.62
N VAL A 267 -6.69 -7.66 16.32
CA VAL A 267 -7.93 -7.13 15.75
C VAL A 267 -8.73 -8.28 15.15
N ASP A 268 -9.94 -8.47 15.63
CA ASP A 268 -10.85 -9.53 15.21
C ASP A 268 -12.08 -8.90 14.55
N PHE A 269 -12.32 -9.24 13.28
CA PHE A 269 -13.43 -8.71 12.48
C PHE A 269 -14.67 -9.60 12.45
N THR A 270 -14.81 -10.49 13.42
CA THR A 270 -16.03 -11.28 13.63
C THR A 270 -17.24 -10.38 13.85
N GLY A 271 -18.36 -10.66 13.17
CA GLY A 271 -19.58 -9.85 13.20
C GLY A 271 -19.69 -8.83 12.07
N THR A 272 -18.69 -8.75 11.19
CA THR A 272 -18.77 -8.03 9.92
C THR A 272 -19.68 -8.77 8.92
N ASP A 273 -20.38 -8.02 8.08
CA ASP A 273 -21.32 -8.56 7.08
C ASP A 273 -20.64 -9.48 6.05
N PRO A 274 -21.40 -10.42 5.46
CA PRO A 274 -20.91 -11.35 4.44
C PRO A 274 -20.39 -10.64 3.17
N ILE A 275 -19.70 -11.40 2.33
CA ILE A 275 -19.22 -11.00 1.00
C ILE A 275 -20.36 -10.35 0.19
N SER A 276 -20.07 -9.18 -0.39
CA SER A 276 -20.94 -8.47 -1.32
C SER A 276 -20.88 -9.09 -2.72
N ARG A 277 -21.97 -8.99 -3.47
CA ARG A 277 -21.97 -9.30 -4.91
C ARG A 277 -21.37 -8.20 -5.79
N HIS A 278 -20.97 -7.08 -5.22
CA HIS A 278 -20.33 -5.96 -5.88
C HIS A 278 -18.84 -5.89 -5.58
N GLY A 279 -18.06 -5.23 -6.43
CA GLY A 279 -16.60 -5.14 -6.38
C GLY A 279 -16.01 -4.36 -5.20
N ILE A 280 -16.71 -4.29 -4.07
CA ILE A 280 -16.30 -3.60 -2.83
C ILE A 280 -15.69 -4.54 -1.77
N ASN A 281 -15.55 -5.82 -2.09
CA ASN A 281 -14.98 -6.80 -1.16
C ASN A 281 -13.47 -6.60 -0.99
N VAL A 282 -12.98 -6.97 0.17
CA VAL A 282 -11.59 -6.74 0.58
C VAL A 282 -10.89 -8.08 0.83
N PRO A 283 -9.85 -8.44 0.07
CA PRO A 283 -8.95 -9.54 0.44
C PRO A 283 -8.28 -9.28 1.80
N VAL A 284 -8.08 -10.33 2.59
CA VAL A 284 -7.58 -10.20 3.96
C VAL A 284 -6.22 -9.50 4.06
N ILE A 285 -5.37 -9.63 3.06
CA ILE A 285 -4.06 -8.98 3.00
C ILE A 285 -4.19 -7.44 3.08
N TYR A 286 -5.20 -6.86 2.42
CA TYR A 286 -5.49 -5.43 2.46
C TYR A 286 -6.11 -5.00 3.80
N THR A 287 -7.00 -5.82 4.35
CA THR A 287 -7.56 -5.60 5.70
C THR A 287 -6.49 -5.58 6.77
N LYS A 288 -5.53 -6.53 6.72
CA LYS A 288 -4.36 -6.56 7.61
C LYS A 288 -3.51 -5.29 7.47
N ALA A 289 -3.30 -4.83 6.25
CA ALA A 289 -2.51 -3.62 5.98
C ALA A 289 -3.11 -2.39 6.66
N TYR A 290 -4.40 -2.17 6.52
CA TYR A 290 -5.05 -1.00 7.12
C TYR A 290 -5.32 -1.13 8.62
N ALA A 291 -5.56 -2.33 9.12
CA ALA A 291 -5.65 -2.57 10.57
C ALA A 291 -4.30 -2.31 11.25
N SER A 292 -3.21 -2.87 10.72
CA SER A 292 -1.86 -2.64 11.25
C SER A 292 -1.42 -1.18 11.13
N TYR A 293 -1.82 -0.48 10.06
CA TYR A 293 -1.60 0.95 9.92
C TYR A 293 -2.27 1.76 11.03
N ALA A 294 -3.56 1.51 11.29
CA ALA A 294 -4.29 2.17 12.37
C ALA A 294 -3.63 1.96 13.73
N LEU A 295 -3.26 0.71 14.03
CA LEU A 295 -2.53 0.37 15.25
C LEU A 295 -1.18 1.10 15.33
N LYS A 296 -0.43 1.12 14.22
CA LYS A 296 0.88 1.76 14.15
C LYS A 296 0.82 3.25 14.41
N CYS A 297 -0.20 3.95 13.87
CA CYS A 297 -0.42 5.39 14.08
C CYS A 297 -0.60 5.75 15.57
N VAL A 298 -1.18 4.87 16.36
CA VAL A 298 -1.50 5.13 17.79
C VAL A 298 -0.43 4.57 18.73
N VAL A 299 0.06 3.37 18.44
CA VAL A 299 0.99 2.64 19.32
C VAL A 299 2.42 3.15 19.18
N ALA A 300 2.89 3.36 17.95
CA ALA A 300 4.29 3.65 17.69
C ALA A 300 4.50 4.43 16.38
N PRO A 301 3.97 5.67 16.26
CA PRO A 301 4.07 6.47 15.03
C PRO A 301 5.52 6.85 14.69
N ASP A 302 6.38 6.96 15.68
CA ASP A 302 7.78 7.37 15.57
C ASP A 302 8.76 6.25 15.24
N ILE A 303 8.32 4.98 15.29
CA ILE A 303 9.16 3.83 14.94
C ILE A 303 9.08 3.60 13.42
N PRO A 304 10.21 3.58 12.68
CA PRO A 304 10.20 3.28 11.24
C PRO A 304 9.56 1.94 10.94
N ASN A 305 8.78 1.88 9.86
CA ASN A 305 8.07 0.68 9.47
C ASN A 305 9.05 -0.37 8.92
N ASN A 306 8.98 -1.58 9.46
CA ASN A 306 9.72 -2.76 9.05
C ASN A 306 9.00 -4.01 9.57
N TRP A 307 9.50 -5.19 9.26
CA TRP A 307 8.88 -6.46 9.66
C TRP A 307 8.59 -6.53 11.17
N ALA A 308 9.56 -6.18 12.02
CA ALA A 308 9.41 -6.27 13.48
C ALA A 308 8.46 -5.22 14.06
N SER A 309 8.13 -4.15 13.33
CA SER A 309 7.14 -3.16 13.75
C SER A 309 5.70 -3.61 13.50
N LEU A 310 5.50 -4.57 12.60
CA LEU A 310 4.19 -5.11 12.23
C LEU A 310 3.89 -6.45 12.93
N GLU A 311 4.93 -7.21 13.26
CA GLU A 311 4.83 -8.55 13.84
C GLU A 311 3.95 -8.64 15.11
N PRO A 312 3.95 -7.67 16.05
CA PRO A 312 3.10 -7.72 17.23
C PRO A 312 1.60 -7.53 16.97
N PHE A 313 1.21 -7.23 15.72
CA PHE A 313 -0.18 -6.99 15.32
C PHE A 313 -0.75 -8.21 14.62
N THR A 314 -1.74 -8.83 15.23
CA THR A 314 -2.45 -9.97 14.65
C THR A 314 -3.84 -9.54 14.18
N VAL A 315 -4.18 -9.92 12.95
CA VAL A 315 -5.51 -9.68 12.37
C VAL A 315 -6.20 -11.01 12.13
N ALA A 316 -7.40 -11.16 12.69
CA ALA A 316 -8.29 -12.30 12.48
C ALA A 316 -9.59 -11.84 11.83
N SER A 317 -10.04 -12.56 10.83
CA SER A 317 -11.34 -12.33 10.18
C SER A 317 -11.88 -13.66 9.66
N PRO A 318 -13.11 -14.05 10.00
CA PRO A 318 -13.80 -15.10 9.26
C PRO A 318 -14.02 -14.65 7.81
N VAL A 319 -14.45 -15.56 6.94
CA VAL A 319 -14.84 -15.20 5.57
C VAL A 319 -16.03 -14.25 5.62
N ASN A 320 -15.80 -13.04 5.15
CA ASN A 320 -16.76 -11.92 5.11
C ASN A 320 -16.28 -10.86 4.12
N ILE A 321 -16.91 -9.68 4.08
CA ILE A 321 -16.53 -8.59 3.16
C ILE A 321 -15.09 -8.06 3.39
N LEU A 322 -14.51 -8.22 4.60
CA LEU A 322 -13.13 -7.84 4.96
C LEU A 322 -12.12 -9.01 4.84
N ASN A 323 -12.59 -10.19 4.49
CA ASN A 323 -11.78 -11.37 4.18
C ASN A 323 -12.47 -12.15 3.05
N ALA A 324 -12.56 -11.50 1.90
CA ALA A 324 -13.22 -12.10 0.75
C ALA A 324 -12.31 -13.10 0.05
N GLU A 325 -12.89 -14.25 -0.30
CA GLU A 325 -12.23 -15.30 -1.05
C GLU A 325 -12.61 -15.24 -2.53
N ARG A 326 -11.79 -15.89 -3.38
CA ARG A 326 -12.13 -16.08 -4.80
C ARG A 326 -13.46 -16.83 -4.92
N PRO A 327 -14.31 -16.48 -5.90
CA PRO A 327 -14.11 -15.52 -6.98
C PRO A 327 -14.70 -14.13 -6.70
N ALA A 328 -14.78 -13.68 -5.44
CA ALA A 328 -15.40 -12.39 -5.10
C ALA A 328 -14.82 -11.23 -5.94
N PRO A 329 -15.67 -10.29 -6.40
CA PRO A 329 -15.21 -9.10 -7.07
C PRO A 329 -14.61 -8.11 -6.06
N VAL A 330 -13.47 -7.48 -6.41
CA VAL A 330 -12.64 -6.69 -5.49
C VAL A 330 -12.12 -5.37 -6.09
N SER A 331 -12.59 -4.99 -7.28
CA SER A 331 -12.03 -3.90 -8.07
C SER A 331 -11.90 -2.59 -7.29
N VAL A 332 -12.92 -2.20 -6.53
CA VAL A 332 -12.91 -0.98 -5.70
C VAL A 332 -12.88 -1.31 -4.20
N ARG A 333 -12.03 -2.26 -3.81
CA ARG A 333 -11.85 -2.71 -2.42
C ARG A 333 -11.61 -1.58 -1.42
N HIS A 334 -11.06 -0.45 -1.88
CA HIS A 334 -10.75 0.70 -1.05
C HIS A 334 -12.00 1.36 -0.46
N VAL A 335 -13.14 1.26 -1.11
CA VAL A 335 -14.42 1.80 -0.60
C VAL A 335 -14.75 1.28 0.80
N ILE A 336 -14.52 -0.01 1.04
CA ILE A 336 -14.69 -0.63 2.36
C ILE A 336 -13.36 -0.64 3.15
N GLY A 337 -12.25 -0.91 2.47
CA GLY A 337 -10.94 -1.05 3.12
C GLY A 337 -10.44 0.22 3.82
N HIS A 338 -10.75 1.40 3.31
CA HIS A 338 -10.40 2.68 3.95
C HIS A 338 -11.17 2.97 5.23
N LEU A 339 -12.29 2.27 5.48
CA LEU A 339 -13.04 2.37 6.74
C LEU A 339 -12.42 1.52 7.86
N VAL A 340 -11.53 0.59 7.54
CA VAL A 340 -10.88 -0.28 8.53
C VAL A 340 -10.10 0.51 9.58
N PRO A 341 -9.30 1.54 9.25
CA PRO A 341 -8.66 2.37 10.26
C PRO A 341 -9.65 3.06 11.19
N ASP A 342 -10.68 3.70 10.69
CA ASP A 342 -11.67 4.38 11.54
C ASP A 342 -12.41 3.38 12.45
N LEU A 343 -12.71 2.19 11.95
CA LEU A 343 -13.30 1.11 12.72
C LEU A 343 -12.38 0.67 13.89
N VAL A 344 -11.08 0.47 13.63
CA VAL A 344 -10.09 0.08 14.64
C VAL A 344 -9.81 1.24 15.61
N LEU A 345 -9.67 2.46 15.10
CA LEU A 345 -9.44 3.66 15.90
C LEU A 345 -10.60 3.95 16.84
N GLY A 346 -11.86 3.74 16.42
CA GLY A 346 -13.03 3.88 17.26
C GLY A 346 -13.07 2.88 18.42
N ALA A 347 -12.54 1.65 18.24
CA ALA A 347 -12.35 0.72 19.34
C ALA A 347 -11.22 1.21 20.28
N LEU A 348 -10.09 1.67 19.73
CA LEU A 348 -8.97 2.20 20.51
C LEU A 348 -9.30 3.49 21.26
N ALA A 349 -10.20 4.33 20.77
CA ALA A 349 -10.62 5.56 21.43
C ALA A 349 -11.21 5.30 22.82
N GLN A 350 -11.86 4.13 23.02
CA GLN A 350 -12.39 3.71 24.33
C GLN A 350 -11.27 3.33 25.31
N ALA A 351 -10.17 2.78 24.79
CA ALA A 351 -8.98 2.41 25.58
C ALA A 351 -8.07 3.61 25.85
N LEU A 352 -8.00 4.57 24.94
CA LEU A 352 -7.02 5.65 24.87
C LEU A 352 -7.72 6.99 24.62
N PRO A 353 -8.58 7.46 25.53
CA PRO A 353 -9.32 8.70 25.35
C PRO A 353 -8.37 9.89 25.13
N GLY A 354 -8.69 10.72 24.13
CA GLY A 354 -7.90 11.90 23.75
C GLY A 354 -6.57 11.62 23.04
N ARG A 355 -6.26 10.36 22.71
CA ARG A 355 -5.04 9.99 21.97
C ARG A 355 -5.29 9.52 20.54
N VAL A 356 -6.54 9.36 20.17
CA VAL A 356 -6.96 8.84 18.87
C VAL A 356 -7.66 9.97 18.11
N LEU A 357 -7.44 10.03 16.81
CA LEU A 357 -8.15 10.99 15.95
C LEU A 357 -9.63 10.59 15.79
N ALA A 358 -10.48 11.57 15.53
CA ALA A 358 -11.88 11.36 15.21
C ALA A 358 -12.04 10.72 13.80
N GLU A 359 -13.21 10.15 13.53
CA GLU A 359 -13.54 9.65 12.21
C GLU A 359 -13.42 10.76 11.15
N GLY A 360 -12.83 10.44 10.02
CA GLY A 360 -12.74 11.28 8.85
C GLY A 360 -13.78 10.90 7.81
N ALA A 361 -13.68 11.50 6.64
CA ALA A 361 -14.50 11.10 5.50
C ALA A 361 -14.17 9.69 4.99
N ALA A 362 -12.97 9.19 5.29
CA ALA A 362 -12.39 7.94 4.74
C ALA A 362 -12.62 7.79 3.22
N ALA A 363 -12.97 8.89 2.56
CA ALA A 363 -13.37 8.94 1.18
C ALA A 363 -12.18 9.34 0.31
N LEU A 364 -11.79 8.43 -0.55
CA LEU A 364 -11.00 8.69 -1.74
C LEU A 364 -11.95 8.47 -2.94
N TRP A 365 -12.39 9.56 -3.56
CA TRP A 365 -13.29 9.48 -4.69
C TRP A 365 -12.49 9.31 -5.97
N ASN A 366 -12.54 8.12 -6.51
CA ASN A 366 -11.91 7.80 -7.77
C ASN A 366 -12.92 8.01 -8.90
N ILE A 367 -12.73 9.08 -9.66
CA ILE A 367 -13.54 9.35 -10.85
C ILE A 367 -12.77 8.79 -12.05
N HIS A 368 -13.24 7.66 -12.58
CA HIS A 368 -12.72 7.08 -13.80
C HIS A 368 -13.56 7.49 -14.99
N MET A 369 -12.97 8.21 -15.94
CA MET A 369 -13.63 8.69 -17.14
C MET A 369 -13.02 8.05 -18.38
N SER A 370 -13.87 7.40 -19.18
CA SER A 370 -13.51 6.91 -20.51
C SER A 370 -13.99 7.90 -21.56
N VAL A 371 -13.10 8.66 -22.13
CA VAL A 371 -13.42 9.65 -23.17
C VAL A 371 -13.21 9.04 -24.55
N ARG A 372 -14.20 9.15 -25.41
CA ARG A 372 -14.15 8.65 -26.78
C ARG A 372 -14.44 9.76 -27.78
N PRO A 373 -13.76 9.79 -28.94
CA PRO A 373 -14.12 10.71 -30.01
C PRO A 373 -15.57 10.53 -30.43
N VAL A 374 -16.26 11.63 -30.75
CA VAL A 374 -17.55 11.56 -31.44
C VAL A 374 -17.34 10.90 -32.79
N ALA A 375 -18.31 10.10 -33.23
CA ALA A 375 -18.23 9.39 -34.52
C ALA A 375 -17.87 10.37 -35.66
N GLY A 376 -16.78 10.11 -36.38
CA GLY A 376 -16.21 10.96 -37.44
C GLY A 376 -15.31 12.11 -36.94
N GLY A 377 -15.08 12.27 -35.63
CA GLY A 377 -14.17 13.25 -35.06
C GLY A 377 -12.72 12.78 -35.00
N ALA A 378 -11.76 13.71 -35.14
CA ALA A 378 -10.32 13.46 -35.07
C ALA A 378 -9.78 13.37 -33.60
N GLY A 379 -10.64 13.22 -32.59
CA GLY A 379 -10.25 13.18 -31.19
C GLY A 379 -9.53 11.90 -30.78
N ARG A 380 -8.67 12.00 -29.76
CA ARG A 380 -7.98 10.86 -29.13
C ARG A 380 -8.89 10.22 -28.06
N ARG A 381 -8.91 8.89 -27.98
CA ARG A 381 -9.43 8.19 -26.80
C ARG A 381 -8.50 8.47 -25.61
N ALA A 382 -9.08 8.61 -24.43
CA ALA A 382 -8.34 8.73 -23.17
C ALA A 382 -9.09 8.07 -22.03
N GLU A 383 -8.34 7.39 -21.16
CA GLU A 383 -8.81 6.93 -19.85
C GLU A 383 -8.19 7.86 -18.80
N ILE A 384 -9.02 8.52 -18.03
CA ILE A 384 -8.61 9.51 -17.02
C ILE A 384 -9.05 9.01 -15.66
N LEU A 385 -8.11 8.85 -14.73
CA LEU A 385 -8.38 8.52 -13.34
C LEU A 385 -8.05 9.72 -12.47
N MET A 386 -9.04 10.25 -11.78
CA MET A 386 -8.90 11.38 -10.85
C MET A 386 -9.10 10.91 -9.43
N PHE A 387 -8.27 11.42 -8.51
CA PHE A 387 -8.43 11.23 -7.08
C PHE A 387 -8.88 12.55 -6.44
N ASN A 388 -9.98 12.49 -5.68
CA ASN A 388 -10.49 13.59 -4.89
C ASN A 388 -10.64 13.11 -3.44
N SER A 389 -10.26 13.94 -2.49
CA SER A 389 -10.18 13.52 -1.09
C SER A 389 -11.21 14.21 -0.24
N GLY A 390 -11.76 13.51 0.73
CA GLY A 390 -12.54 14.05 1.82
C GLY A 390 -11.67 14.80 2.84
N GLY A 391 -12.25 15.17 3.96
CA GLY A 391 -11.54 15.73 5.10
C GLY A 391 -11.09 14.65 6.08
N MET A 392 -9.97 14.87 6.71
CA MET A 392 -9.49 14.07 7.84
C MET A 392 -10.27 14.44 9.10
N GLY A 393 -10.53 13.49 10.00
CA GLY A 393 -11.11 13.74 11.31
C GLY A 393 -10.25 14.65 12.19
N ALA A 394 -10.85 15.28 13.19
CA ALA A 394 -10.13 16.08 14.17
C ALA A 394 -9.05 15.25 14.86
N ARG A 395 -7.93 15.87 15.15
CA ARG A 395 -6.78 15.26 15.81
C ARG A 395 -6.74 15.66 17.28
N PRO A 396 -6.03 14.95 18.16
CA PRO A 396 -5.88 15.36 19.54
C PRO A 396 -5.33 16.80 19.66
N GLY A 397 -6.17 17.75 20.14
CA GLY A 397 -5.80 19.16 20.30
C GLY A 397 -5.67 19.99 19.02
N LEU A 398 -6.11 19.47 17.85
CA LEU A 398 -5.95 20.12 16.54
C LEU A 398 -7.13 19.81 15.63
N ASP A 399 -7.46 20.73 14.74
CA ASP A 399 -8.41 20.48 13.64
C ASP A 399 -7.90 19.40 12.68
N GLY A 400 -8.82 18.73 12.01
CA GLY A 400 -8.54 17.82 10.91
C GLY A 400 -7.98 18.56 9.69
N LEU A 401 -7.22 17.86 8.86
CA LEU A 401 -6.68 18.42 7.62
C LEU A 401 -7.73 18.36 6.51
N SER A 402 -7.89 19.47 5.80
CA SER A 402 -8.79 19.54 4.64
C SER A 402 -8.22 18.83 3.44
N ALA A 403 -9.06 18.27 2.60
CA ALA A 403 -8.70 17.62 1.33
C ALA A 403 -7.56 16.58 1.50
N THR A 404 -7.61 15.80 2.57
CA THR A 404 -6.56 14.84 2.92
C THR A 404 -7.07 13.42 2.73
N ALA A 405 -6.38 12.66 1.89
CA ALA A 405 -6.71 11.27 1.61
C ALA A 405 -6.25 10.33 2.76
N PHE A 406 -6.78 10.57 3.98
CA PHE A 406 -6.60 9.63 5.08
C PHE A 406 -7.64 8.50 4.95
N PRO A 407 -7.26 7.24 5.03
CA PRO A 407 -5.92 6.70 5.34
C PRO A 407 -5.02 6.40 4.13
N SER A 408 -5.42 6.75 2.91
CA SER A 408 -4.76 6.27 1.69
C SER A 408 -3.37 6.91 1.46
N GLY A 409 -3.19 8.19 1.76
CA GLY A 409 -1.92 8.89 1.52
C GLY A 409 -1.71 9.40 0.09
N VAL A 410 -2.60 9.09 -0.87
CA VAL A 410 -2.51 9.62 -2.24
C VAL A 410 -2.75 11.13 -2.28
N MET A 411 -2.10 11.80 -3.22
CA MET A 411 -2.26 13.23 -3.44
C MET A 411 -3.38 13.51 -4.45
N THR A 412 -3.98 14.68 -4.31
CA THR A 412 -4.91 15.22 -5.30
C THR A 412 -4.17 15.63 -6.57
N MET A 413 -4.65 15.19 -7.72
CA MET A 413 -4.08 15.58 -9.01
C MET A 413 -4.29 17.08 -9.29
N PRO A 414 -3.29 17.82 -9.79
CA PRO A 414 -3.46 19.18 -10.29
C PRO A 414 -4.47 19.25 -11.45
N ILE A 415 -5.19 20.38 -11.57
CA ILE A 415 -6.15 20.60 -12.67
C ILE A 415 -5.43 20.46 -14.00
N GLU A 416 -4.28 21.11 -14.15
CA GLU A 416 -3.50 21.15 -15.38
C GLU A 416 -3.03 19.74 -15.82
N ALA A 417 -2.59 18.91 -14.88
CA ALA A 417 -2.21 17.54 -15.17
C ALA A 417 -3.40 16.69 -15.62
N THR A 418 -4.58 16.92 -15.03
CA THR A 418 -5.81 16.22 -15.41
C THR A 418 -6.28 16.61 -16.79
N GLU A 419 -6.29 17.91 -17.11
CA GLU A 419 -6.67 18.44 -18.43
C GLU A 419 -5.72 18.03 -19.54
N GLN A 420 -4.43 17.81 -19.21
CA GLN A 420 -3.45 17.27 -20.17
C GLN A 420 -3.63 15.76 -20.42
N ALA A 421 -4.17 15.02 -19.47
CA ALA A 421 -4.38 13.57 -19.60
C ALA A 421 -5.48 13.24 -20.62
N GLY A 422 -6.45 14.15 -20.85
CA GLY A 422 -7.54 13.94 -21.81
C GLY A 422 -8.38 15.20 -22.07
N PRO A 423 -9.33 15.12 -22.99
CA PRO A 423 -10.15 16.28 -23.40
C PRO A 423 -11.25 16.60 -22.37
N VAL A 424 -10.84 17.04 -21.21
CA VAL A 424 -11.70 17.50 -20.12
C VAL A 424 -11.35 18.93 -19.73
N VAL A 425 -12.31 19.66 -19.20
CA VAL A 425 -12.12 20.99 -18.62
C VAL A 425 -12.66 20.98 -17.20
N ILE A 426 -11.83 21.32 -16.23
CA ILE A 426 -12.22 21.40 -14.83
C ILE A 426 -12.60 22.85 -14.51
N TRP A 427 -13.88 23.11 -14.35
CA TRP A 427 -14.41 24.45 -14.10
C TRP A 427 -14.08 24.96 -12.70
N ARG A 428 -14.10 24.05 -11.70
CA ARG A 428 -13.90 24.38 -10.29
C ARG A 428 -13.30 23.20 -9.58
N LYS A 429 -12.34 23.46 -8.68
CA LYS A 429 -11.78 22.54 -7.72
C LYS A 429 -11.49 23.30 -6.45
N GLU A 430 -12.31 23.11 -5.45
CA GLU A 430 -12.29 23.92 -4.23
C GLU A 430 -12.63 23.08 -3.00
N LEU A 431 -12.41 23.64 -1.82
CA LEU A 431 -12.88 23.02 -0.58
C LEU A 431 -14.39 23.25 -0.45
N ARG A 432 -15.13 22.20 -0.12
CA ARG A 432 -16.56 22.26 0.11
C ARG A 432 -16.84 22.95 1.44
N PRO A 433 -17.47 24.15 1.47
CA PRO A 433 -17.88 24.80 2.72
C PRO A 433 -18.75 23.88 3.58
N ASP A 434 -18.62 23.99 4.89
CA ASP A 434 -19.42 23.28 5.91
C ASP A 434 -19.41 21.75 5.80
N SER A 435 -18.41 21.17 5.13
CA SER A 435 -18.26 19.71 5.01
C SER A 435 -17.41 19.08 6.12
N GLY A 436 -16.79 19.88 6.98
CA GLY A 436 -16.09 19.41 8.17
C GLY A 436 -17.07 19.11 9.32
N GLY A 437 -16.77 18.09 10.11
CA GLY A 437 -17.57 17.80 11.32
C GLY A 437 -17.40 18.87 12.38
N ASP A 438 -18.47 19.18 13.11
CA ASP A 438 -18.46 20.14 14.21
C ASP A 438 -17.82 19.55 15.47
N GLY A 439 -17.20 20.40 16.28
CA GLY A 439 -16.58 20.03 17.56
C GLY A 439 -15.72 21.15 18.12
N GLU A 440 -15.13 20.91 19.29
CA GLU A 440 -14.09 21.79 19.87
C GLU A 440 -12.92 21.93 18.89
N PHE A 441 -12.54 20.82 18.26
CA PHE A 441 -11.66 20.76 17.10
C PHE A 441 -12.50 20.23 15.93
N ARG A 442 -12.41 20.88 14.77
CA ARG A 442 -13.23 20.57 13.59
C ARG A 442 -12.63 19.47 12.74
N GLY A 443 -13.47 18.70 12.09
CA GLY A 443 -13.07 17.88 10.95
C GLY A 443 -12.60 18.74 9.78
N GLY A 444 -11.68 18.21 8.96
CA GLY A 444 -11.22 18.88 7.74
C GLY A 444 -12.29 18.91 6.66
N LEU A 445 -12.23 19.92 5.78
CA LEU A 445 -13.16 20.06 4.65
C LEU A 445 -12.82 19.07 3.53
N GLY A 446 -13.83 18.53 2.88
CA GLY A 446 -13.68 17.74 1.66
C GLY A 446 -13.46 18.61 0.42
N GLN A 447 -13.12 17.97 -0.70
CA GLN A 447 -13.03 18.60 -2.02
C GLN A 447 -14.35 18.52 -2.80
N VAL A 448 -14.52 19.44 -3.70
CA VAL A 448 -15.57 19.50 -4.70
C VAL A 448 -15.00 20.11 -5.98
#